data_00922f97043321c34399afc47accea3c
#
_entry.id   00922f97043321c34399afc47accea3c
#
_cell.length_a   1.000
_cell.length_b   1.000
_cell.length_c   1.000
_cell.angle_alpha   90.00
_cell.angle_beta   90.00
_cell.angle_gamma   90.00
#
_symmetry.space_group_name_H-M   'P 1'
#
loop_
_entity.id
_entity.type
_entity.pdbx_description
1 polymer ?
#
loop_
_entity_poly.entity_id
_entity_poly.type
_entity_poly.pdbx_seq_one_letter_code
_entity_poly.pdbx_strand_id
1 'polypeptide(L)'
;MNDVASRYPWPASGRYVRAMMVMGLDGATVGPDGGSRSLSGPADLAALLAIRSHCDAVVIGAETLRVERYKPFRAKPEYQESRAEQGIDIAPRLVIVSASLKLPWEEPVFTESALRPIVATVAGHDADWLARARDHADVLVSPGSRVDPAWLLDELYALRLRRIVCEGGRGLLASFADAGVIDEWDVTLSGLAGSTRFGVADAHSEDGFLFTRFTRDG
;
A
#
# COMPACT_ATOMS: atom_id res chain seq x y z
N MET A 1 10.94 -13.21 -20.86
CA MET A 1 10.63 -12.77 -19.47
C MET A 1 9.16 -12.39 -19.45
N ASN A 2 8.34 -13.06 -18.64
CA ASN A 2 6.98 -12.59 -18.46
C ASN A 2 7.06 -11.20 -17.81
N ASP A 3 6.65 -10.18 -18.53
CA ASP A 3 6.56 -8.82 -18.00
C ASP A 3 5.46 -8.80 -16.92
N VAL A 4 5.86 -8.82 -15.67
CA VAL A 4 4.92 -8.81 -14.52
C VAL A 4 4.07 -7.55 -14.56
N ALA A 5 4.61 -6.43 -15.04
CA ALA A 5 3.89 -5.16 -15.09
C ALA A 5 2.68 -5.20 -16.02
N SER A 6 2.74 -5.98 -17.11
CA SER A 6 1.61 -6.14 -18.04
C SER A 6 0.38 -6.83 -17.42
N ARG A 7 0.55 -7.50 -16.28
CA ARG A 7 -0.55 -8.13 -15.53
C ARG A 7 -1.31 -7.16 -14.62
N TYR A 8 -0.73 -5.99 -14.36
CA TYR A 8 -1.29 -4.98 -13.46
C TYR A 8 -1.43 -3.62 -14.16
N PRO A 9 -2.18 -3.53 -15.28
CA PRO A 9 -2.32 -2.29 -16.03
C PRO A 9 -3.08 -1.25 -15.21
N TRP A 10 -2.59 -0.02 -15.24
CA TRP A 10 -3.35 1.11 -14.70
C TRP A 10 -4.31 1.65 -15.77
N PRO A 11 -5.52 2.12 -15.38
CA PRO A 11 -6.39 2.82 -16.31
C PRO A 11 -5.70 4.04 -16.91
N ALA A 12 -5.99 4.31 -18.18
CA ALA A 12 -5.41 5.45 -18.90
C ALA A 12 -5.83 6.81 -18.31
N SER A 13 -6.98 6.87 -17.65
CA SER A 13 -7.53 8.10 -17.05
C SER A 13 -8.45 7.78 -15.88
N GLY A 14 -8.81 8.81 -15.10
CA GLY A 14 -9.72 8.67 -13.97
C GLY A 14 -8.99 8.45 -12.65
N ARG A 15 -9.81 8.22 -11.64
CA ARG A 15 -9.40 7.90 -10.27
C ARG A 15 -9.43 6.39 -10.12
N TYR A 16 -8.42 5.79 -9.51
CA TYR A 16 -8.38 4.34 -9.35
C TYR A 16 -7.65 3.95 -8.07
N VAL A 17 -8.28 3.12 -7.27
CA VAL A 17 -7.78 2.65 -5.99
C VAL A 17 -7.59 1.13 -6.04
N ARG A 18 -6.36 0.68 -5.89
CA ARG A 18 -6.00 -0.72 -5.68
C ARG A 18 -5.78 -1.00 -4.22
N ALA A 19 -6.32 -2.10 -3.75
CA ALA A 19 -5.96 -2.70 -2.47
C ALA A 19 -4.99 -3.85 -2.72
N MET A 20 -3.84 -3.83 -2.07
CA MET A 20 -2.85 -4.89 -2.20
C MET A 20 -2.59 -5.57 -0.87
N MET A 21 -2.64 -6.92 -0.85
CA MET A 21 -2.45 -7.71 0.35
C MET A 21 -1.86 -9.08 0.05
N VAL A 22 -0.91 -9.51 0.89
CA VAL A 22 -0.49 -10.90 0.97
C VAL A 22 -1.08 -11.57 2.21
N MET A 23 -1.53 -12.81 2.10
CA MET A 23 -2.06 -13.59 3.20
C MET A 23 -1.61 -15.05 3.13
N GLY A 24 -1.50 -15.69 4.30
CA GLY A 24 -1.28 -17.14 4.41
C GLY A 24 -2.53 -17.95 4.14
N LEU A 25 -2.37 -19.27 4.03
CA LEU A 25 -3.50 -20.22 3.87
C LEU A 25 -4.45 -20.22 5.06
N ASP A 26 -3.96 -19.84 6.23
CA ASP A 26 -4.71 -19.67 7.48
C ASP A 26 -5.37 -18.28 7.62
N GLY A 27 -5.28 -17.45 6.59
CA GLY A 27 -5.80 -16.07 6.60
C GLY A 27 -4.93 -15.07 7.34
N ALA A 28 -3.76 -15.47 7.87
CA ALA A 28 -2.83 -14.56 8.52
C ALA A 28 -2.24 -13.57 7.51
N THR A 29 -2.23 -12.28 7.86
CA THR A 29 -1.58 -11.21 7.10
C THR A 29 -0.27 -10.75 7.76
N VAL A 30 0.09 -11.38 8.86
CA VAL A 30 1.34 -11.22 9.59
C VAL A 30 1.94 -12.62 9.74
N GLY A 31 3.16 -12.78 9.30
CA GLY A 31 3.86 -14.04 9.38
C GLY A 31 4.64 -14.22 10.68
N PRO A 32 5.40 -15.33 10.82
CA PRO A 32 6.15 -15.65 12.03
C PRO A 32 7.20 -14.62 12.44
N ASP A 33 7.66 -13.78 11.51
CA ASP A 33 8.62 -12.69 11.74
C ASP A 33 7.98 -11.40 12.29
N GLY A 34 6.67 -11.41 12.52
CA GLY A 34 5.91 -10.26 13.01
C GLY A 34 5.53 -9.23 11.93
N GLY A 35 5.86 -9.49 10.66
CA GLY A 35 5.55 -8.66 9.50
C GLY A 35 4.99 -9.46 8.34
N SER A 36 4.82 -8.84 7.18
CA SER A 36 4.34 -9.50 5.96
C SER A 36 5.44 -10.22 5.18
N ARG A 37 6.73 -9.95 5.48
CA ARG A 37 7.87 -10.42 4.67
C ARG A 37 8.02 -11.91 4.62
N SER A 38 7.72 -12.63 5.71
CA SER A 38 7.78 -14.09 5.74
C SER A 38 6.64 -14.76 4.98
N LEU A 39 5.53 -14.04 4.73
CA LEU A 39 4.45 -14.47 3.83
C LEU A 39 4.82 -14.23 2.38
N SER A 40 5.54 -13.16 2.08
CA SER A 40 5.95 -12.73 0.74
C SER A 40 7.11 -13.57 0.19
N GLY A 41 7.37 -13.40 -1.10
CA GLY A 41 8.50 -14.01 -1.80
C GLY A 41 8.88 -13.19 -3.03
N PRO A 42 9.88 -13.64 -3.82
CA PRO A 42 10.34 -12.88 -4.98
C PRO A 42 9.27 -12.56 -6.00
N ALA A 43 8.31 -13.46 -6.22
CA ALA A 43 7.20 -13.26 -7.16
C ALA A 43 6.21 -12.19 -6.65
N ASP A 44 5.85 -12.25 -5.37
CA ASP A 44 4.98 -11.25 -4.73
C ASP A 44 5.66 -9.88 -4.70
N LEU A 45 6.94 -9.82 -4.35
CA LEU A 45 7.72 -8.58 -4.41
C LEU A 45 7.78 -8.00 -5.84
N ALA A 46 7.88 -8.84 -6.86
CA ALA A 46 7.85 -8.39 -8.25
C ALA A 46 6.49 -7.78 -8.62
N ALA A 47 5.38 -8.37 -8.18
CA ALA A 47 4.04 -7.83 -8.36
C ALA A 47 3.88 -6.48 -7.63
N LEU A 48 4.29 -6.39 -6.37
CA LEU A 48 4.29 -5.15 -5.59
C LEU A 48 5.06 -4.03 -6.31
N LEU A 49 6.27 -4.32 -6.78
CA LEU A 49 7.09 -3.33 -7.48
C LEU A 49 6.49 -2.93 -8.83
N ALA A 50 5.86 -3.86 -9.55
CA ALA A 50 5.17 -3.59 -10.81
C ALA A 50 3.99 -2.64 -10.61
N ILE A 51 3.16 -2.88 -9.58
CA ILE A 51 2.03 -2.01 -9.23
C ILE A 51 2.53 -0.63 -8.82
N ARG A 52 3.52 -0.56 -7.93
CA ARG A 52 4.10 0.72 -7.48
C ARG A 52 4.80 1.51 -8.58
N SER A 53 5.29 0.85 -9.63
CA SER A 53 6.07 1.52 -10.68
C SER A 53 5.32 2.67 -11.36
N HIS A 54 3.99 2.60 -11.44
CA HIS A 54 3.15 3.59 -12.13
C HIS A 54 1.96 4.09 -11.29
N CYS A 55 1.99 3.92 -9.97
CA CYS A 55 1.04 4.60 -9.08
C CYS A 55 1.50 6.03 -8.77
N ASP A 56 0.56 6.89 -8.37
CA ASP A 56 0.84 8.23 -7.88
C ASP A 56 1.15 8.24 -6.40
N ALA A 57 0.44 7.40 -5.62
CA ALA A 57 0.62 7.33 -4.18
C ALA A 57 0.42 5.93 -3.63
N VAL A 58 1.13 5.67 -2.51
CA VAL A 58 1.00 4.46 -1.69
C VAL A 58 0.47 4.87 -0.32
N VAL A 59 -0.70 4.35 0.05
CA VAL A 59 -1.39 4.64 1.31
C VAL A 59 -1.20 3.50 2.30
N ILE A 60 -0.67 3.82 3.49
CA ILE A 60 -0.45 2.85 4.57
C ILE A 60 -0.94 3.38 5.91
N GLY A 61 -1.22 2.49 6.83
CA GLY A 61 -1.46 2.84 8.24
C GLY A 61 -0.15 3.05 9.02
N ALA A 62 -0.23 3.86 10.07
CA ALA A 62 0.92 4.13 10.95
C ALA A 62 1.53 2.87 11.58
N GLU A 63 0.72 1.85 11.88
CA GLU A 63 1.22 0.58 12.41
C GLU A 63 2.04 -0.17 11.36
N THR A 64 1.55 -0.23 10.13
CA THR A 64 2.26 -0.84 9.00
C THR A 64 3.62 -0.17 8.78
N LEU A 65 3.68 1.16 8.88
CA LEU A 65 4.95 1.89 8.80
C LEU A 65 5.94 1.42 9.87
N ARG A 66 5.49 1.29 11.12
CA ARG A 66 6.36 0.88 12.24
C ARG A 66 6.86 -0.55 12.12
N VAL A 67 5.99 -1.47 11.67
CA VAL A 67 6.31 -2.90 11.56
C VAL A 67 7.17 -3.18 10.33
N GLU A 68 6.77 -2.68 9.17
CA GLU A 68 7.41 -3.02 7.89
C GLU A 68 8.67 -2.19 7.60
N ARG A 69 8.87 -1.07 8.30
CA ARG A 69 10.03 -0.18 8.13
C ARG A 69 10.28 0.13 6.66
N TYR A 70 9.38 0.90 6.09
CA TYR A 70 9.44 1.25 4.66
C TYR A 70 10.74 1.94 4.30
N LYS A 71 11.32 1.51 3.18
CA LYS A 71 12.45 2.23 2.58
C LYS A 71 11.96 3.51 1.91
N PRO A 72 12.84 4.53 1.77
CA PRO A 72 12.51 5.74 1.02
C PRO A 72 11.97 5.44 -0.38
N PHE A 73 10.92 6.14 -0.76
CA PHE A 73 10.37 6.09 -2.11
C PHE A 73 11.22 6.98 -3.01
N ARG A 74 12.07 6.35 -3.82
CA ARG A 74 13.01 7.03 -4.69
C ARG A 74 12.61 6.89 -6.15
N ALA A 75 12.99 7.88 -6.96
CA ALA A 75 12.92 7.76 -8.41
C ALA A 75 13.78 6.58 -8.87
N LYS A 76 13.22 5.73 -9.73
CA LYS A 76 13.93 4.60 -10.32
C LYS A 76 14.19 4.88 -11.78
N PRO A 77 15.47 4.91 -12.23
CA PRO A 77 15.82 5.25 -13.60
C PRO A 77 15.03 4.48 -14.65
N GLU A 78 14.77 3.19 -14.39
CA GLU A 78 14.03 2.30 -15.30
C GLU A 78 12.57 2.67 -15.53
N TYR A 79 11.98 3.52 -14.68
CA TYR A 79 10.58 3.94 -14.81
C TYR A 79 10.41 5.44 -15.11
N GLN A 80 11.49 6.23 -15.11
CA GLN A 80 11.38 7.69 -15.24
C GLN A 80 10.75 8.13 -16.56
N GLU A 81 11.18 7.52 -17.68
CA GLU A 81 10.65 7.85 -19.00
C GLU A 81 9.15 7.53 -19.08
N SER A 82 8.76 6.31 -18.73
CA SER A 82 7.36 5.88 -18.79
C SER A 82 6.46 6.63 -17.79
N ARG A 83 6.99 7.07 -16.65
CA ARG A 83 6.26 7.91 -15.70
C ARG A 83 6.06 9.33 -16.26
N ALA A 84 7.09 9.91 -16.88
CA ALA A 84 7.02 11.21 -17.52
C ALA A 84 6.02 11.23 -18.69
N GLU A 85 6.04 10.20 -19.55
CA GLU A 85 5.07 10.02 -20.65
C GLU A 85 3.62 9.97 -20.15
N GLN A 86 3.40 9.41 -18.97
CA GLN A 86 2.08 9.32 -18.34
C GLN A 86 1.72 10.56 -17.51
N GLY A 87 2.60 11.54 -17.42
CA GLY A 87 2.38 12.79 -16.69
C GLY A 87 2.26 12.60 -15.17
N ILE A 88 2.92 11.59 -14.61
CA ILE A 88 2.96 11.31 -13.16
C ILE A 88 4.34 11.64 -12.59
N ASP A 89 4.40 11.92 -11.30
CA ASP A 89 5.63 12.32 -10.61
C ASP A 89 6.74 11.27 -10.70
N ILE A 90 8.00 11.69 -10.46
CA ILE A 90 9.20 10.85 -10.59
C ILE A 90 9.22 9.60 -9.69
N ALA A 91 8.45 9.60 -8.61
CA ALA A 91 8.29 8.49 -7.68
C ALA A 91 6.86 8.49 -7.09
N PRO A 92 6.37 7.35 -6.58
CA PRO A 92 5.15 7.34 -5.78
C PRO A 92 5.31 8.20 -4.52
N ARG A 93 4.25 8.88 -4.14
CA ARG A 93 4.20 9.63 -2.89
C ARG A 93 3.68 8.73 -1.75
N LEU A 94 4.41 8.65 -0.65
CA LEU A 94 3.95 7.92 0.52
C LEU A 94 2.88 8.73 1.27
N VAL A 95 1.76 8.08 1.61
CA VAL A 95 0.66 8.64 2.40
C VAL A 95 0.47 7.76 3.64
N ILE A 96 0.59 8.35 4.81
CA ILE A 96 0.49 7.64 6.09
C ILE A 96 -0.76 8.09 6.82
N VAL A 97 -1.66 7.15 7.14
CA VAL A 97 -2.84 7.42 7.94
C VAL A 97 -2.50 7.19 9.42
N SER A 98 -2.57 8.25 10.22
CA SER A 98 -2.19 8.22 11.63
C SER A 98 -3.07 9.12 12.49
N ALA A 99 -4.01 8.54 13.22
CA ALA A 99 -4.85 9.31 14.15
C ALA A 99 -4.08 9.86 15.36
N SER A 100 -2.92 9.31 15.72
CA SER A 100 -2.18 9.71 16.92
C SER A 100 -0.95 10.57 16.66
N LEU A 101 -0.51 10.69 15.40
CA LEU A 101 0.76 11.33 14.99
C LEU A 101 2.02 10.75 15.68
N LYS A 102 1.91 9.59 16.37
CA LYS A 102 3.06 8.88 16.97
C LYS A 102 3.80 8.12 15.87
N LEU A 103 4.57 8.83 15.08
CA LEU A 103 5.33 8.30 13.94
C LEU A 103 6.83 8.37 14.22
N PRO A 104 7.62 7.45 13.62
CA PRO A 104 9.07 7.44 13.72
C PRO A 104 9.68 8.48 12.77
N TRP A 105 9.53 9.76 13.09
CA TRP A 105 9.88 10.88 12.21
C TRP A 105 11.32 10.90 11.71
N GLU A 106 12.24 10.28 12.47
CA GLU A 106 13.67 10.19 12.13
C GLU A 106 14.00 9.09 11.12
N GLU A 107 13.00 8.27 10.74
CA GLU A 107 13.27 7.21 9.75
C GLU A 107 13.52 7.79 8.36
N PRO A 108 14.42 7.14 7.56
CA PRO A 108 14.82 7.61 6.24
C PRO A 108 13.64 7.84 5.28
N VAL A 109 12.51 7.17 5.47
CA VAL A 109 11.31 7.35 4.65
C VAL A 109 10.78 8.77 4.68
N PHE A 110 10.98 9.52 5.78
CA PHE A 110 10.59 10.92 5.90
C PHE A 110 11.62 11.89 5.35
N THR A 111 12.91 11.53 5.39
CA THR A 111 14.01 12.45 5.07
C THR A 111 14.64 12.21 3.70
N GLU A 112 14.52 11.01 3.14
CA GLU A 112 15.21 10.59 1.91
C GLU A 112 14.28 10.18 0.76
N SER A 113 12.96 10.22 0.95
CA SER A 113 12.02 9.99 -0.14
C SER A 113 12.09 11.11 -1.17
N ALA A 114 11.96 10.78 -2.46
CA ALA A 114 12.05 11.74 -3.55
C ALA A 114 10.95 12.82 -3.50
N LEU A 115 9.79 12.46 -2.98
CA LEU A 115 8.68 13.37 -2.71
C LEU A 115 8.41 13.38 -1.21
N ARG A 116 8.11 14.57 -0.68
CA ARG A 116 7.74 14.74 0.72
C ARG A 116 6.52 13.89 1.06
N PRO A 117 6.55 13.01 2.10
CA PRO A 117 5.40 12.20 2.48
C PRO A 117 4.18 13.06 2.87
N ILE A 118 3.00 12.48 2.74
CA ILE A 118 1.75 13.03 3.29
C ILE A 118 1.41 12.26 4.56
N VAL A 119 0.95 12.97 5.59
CA VAL A 119 0.36 12.37 6.79
C VAL A 119 -1.08 12.84 6.92
N ALA A 120 -2.02 11.90 6.82
CA ALA A 120 -3.42 12.15 7.07
C ALA A 120 -3.73 11.85 8.54
N THR A 121 -4.27 12.83 9.26
CA THR A 121 -4.60 12.74 10.68
C THR A 121 -5.99 13.30 10.96
N VAL A 122 -6.38 13.30 12.22
CA VAL A 122 -7.66 13.83 12.70
C VAL A 122 -7.50 15.20 13.35
N ALA A 123 -8.60 15.93 13.50
CA ALA A 123 -8.63 17.16 14.28
C ALA A 123 -8.41 16.91 15.77
N GLY A 124 -8.06 17.98 16.52
CA GLY A 124 -7.95 17.93 17.97
C GLY A 124 -6.55 17.64 18.54
N HIS A 125 -5.53 17.61 17.68
CA HIS A 125 -4.14 17.57 18.17
C HIS A 125 -3.69 18.94 18.68
N ASP A 126 -2.82 18.91 19.69
CA ASP A 126 -2.09 20.11 20.15
C ASP A 126 -1.24 20.69 19.01
N ALA A 127 -1.03 22.00 19.08
CA ALA A 127 -0.29 22.73 18.05
C ALA A 127 1.14 22.20 17.86
N ASP A 128 1.82 21.79 18.94
CA ASP A 128 3.18 21.26 18.89
C ASP A 128 3.27 19.92 18.13
N TRP A 129 2.27 19.01 18.32
CA TRP A 129 2.20 17.76 17.55
C TRP A 129 2.01 18.02 16.06
N LEU A 130 1.14 18.96 15.71
CA LEU A 130 0.91 19.34 14.33
C LEU A 130 2.11 20.05 13.71
N ALA A 131 2.78 20.93 14.47
CA ALA A 131 4.01 21.59 14.03
C ALA A 131 5.09 20.56 13.72
N ARG A 132 5.37 19.64 14.68
CA ARG A 132 6.32 18.56 14.44
C ARG A 132 5.98 17.70 13.23
N ALA A 133 4.72 17.35 13.03
CA ALA A 133 4.32 16.60 11.85
C ALA A 133 4.58 17.39 10.55
N ARG A 134 4.30 18.70 10.55
CA ARG A 134 4.54 19.58 9.42
C ARG A 134 6.03 19.83 9.11
N ASP A 135 6.92 19.62 10.07
CA ASP A 135 8.37 19.69 9.80
C ASP A 135 8.82 18.51 8.91
N HIS A 136 8.15 17.35 8.99
CA HIS A 136 8.54 16.13 8.31
C HIS A 136 7.65 15.75 7.12
N ALA A 137 6.39 16.18 7.08
CA ALA A 137 5.41 15.77 6.08
C ALA A 137 4.42 16.89 5.73
N ASP A 138 3.74 16.77 4.59
CA ASP A 138 2.53 17.53 4.33
C ASP A 138 1.39 16.93 5.14
N VAL A 139 0.67 17.74 5.91
CA VAL A 139 -0.33 17.24 6.86
C VAL A 139 -1.73 17.57 6.36
N LEU A 140 -2.53 16.52 6.17
CA LEU A 140 -3.97 16.60 5.90
C LEU A 140 -4.71 16.31 7.21
N VAL A 141 -5.61 17.21 7.61
CA VAL A 141 -6.36 17.09 8.87
C VAL A 141 -7.83 16.82 8.56
N SER A 142 -8.27 15.58 8.81
CA SER A 142 -9.68 15.19 8.66
C SER A 142 -10.54 15.93 9.69
N PRO A 143 -11.72 16.41 9.29
CA PRO A 143 -12.62 17.10 10.22
C PRO A 143 -13.26 16.17 11.25
N GLY A 144 -13.26 14.85 11.00
CA GLY A 144 -13.84 13.83 11.87
C GLY A 144 -12.90 13.30 12.95
N SER A 145 -13.42 12.43 13.80
CA SER A 145 -12.64 11.67 14.80
C SER A 145 -11.83 10.50 14.20
N ARG A 146 -12.04 10.21 12.93
CA ARG A 146 -11.29 9.24 12.12
C ARG A 146 -10.97 9.86 10.77
N VAL A 147 -9.91 9.38 10.16
CA VAL A 147 -9.63 9.69 8.75
C VAL A 147 -10.60 8.88 7.90
N ASP A 148 -11.55 9.57 7.31
CA ASP A 148 -12.52 8.97 6.39
C ASP A 148 -11.84 8.67 5.05
N PRO A 149 -11.96 7.45 4.48
CA PRO A 149 -11.32 7.09 3.23
C PRO A 149 -11.77 7.91 2.03
N ALA A 150 -13.07 8.24 1.92
CA ALA A 150 -13.58 9.03 0.80
C ALA A 150 -13.04 10.46 0.86
N TRP A 151 -13.05 11.08 2.05
CA TRP A 151 -12.43 12.39 2.27
C TRP A 151 -10.92 12.35 1.94
N LEU A 152 -10.19 11.34 2.42
CA LEU A 152 -8.76 11.22 2.11
C LEU A 152 -8.50 11.16 0.61
N LEU A 153 -9.27 10.34 -0.10
CA LEU A 153 -9.14 10.23 -1.55
C LEU A 153 -9.44 11.55 -2.26
N ASP A 154 -10.46 12.30 -1.83
CA ASP A 154 -10.76 13.61 -2.41
C ASP A 154 -9.61 14.60 -2.21
N GLU A 155 -8.96 14.62 -1.03
CA GLU A 155 -7.77 15.42 -0.78
C GLU A 155 -6.58 15.00 -1.68
N LEU A 156 -6.34 13.69 -1.81
CA LEU A 156 -5.29 13.17 -2.68
C LEU A 156 -5.57 13.51 -4.16
N TYR A 157 -6.81 13.43 -4.59
CA TYR A 157 -7.22 13.78 -5.94
C TYR A 157 -7.08 15.28 -6.23
N ALA A 158 -7.33 16.14 -5.24
CA ALA A 158 -7.06 17.57 -5.35
C ALA A 158 -5.57 17.85 -5.56
N LEU A 159 -4.69 17.00 -4.99
CA LEU A 159 -3.24 17.00 -5.22
C LEU A 159 -2.81 16.30 -6.54
N ARG A 160 -3.76 15.93 -7.40
CA ARG A 160 -3.58 15.19 -8.66
C ARG A 160 -3.04 13.76 -8.51
N LEU A 161 -3.08 13.19 -7.30
CA LEU A 161 -2.73 11.78 -7.05
C LEU A 161 -3.96 10.92 -7.36
N ARG A 162 -3.97 10.22 -8.48
CA ARG A 162 -5.15 9.53 -9.03
C ARG A 162 -5.06 8.01 -8.98
N ARG A 163 -3.84 7.47 -9.12
CA ARG A 163 -3.54 6.03 -9.08
C ARG A 163 -3.03 5.69 -7.69
N ILE A 164 -3.93 5.21 -6.85
CA ILE A 164 -3.67 4.98 -5.42
C ILE A 164 -3.52 3.49 -5.15
N VAL A 165 -2.47 3.11 -4.44
CA VAL A 165 -2.31 1.75 -3.89
C VAL A 165 -2.49 1.82 -2.37
N CYS A 166 -3.50 1.13 -1.84
CA CYS A 166 -3.65 0.94 -0.40
C CYS A 166 -3.02 -0.39 0.00
N GLU A 167 -1.93 -0.32 0.77
CA GLU A 167 -1.20 -1.50 1.25
C GLU A 167 -1.52 -1.85 2.72
N GLY A 168 -2.54 -1.22 3.24
CA GLY A 168 -3.06 -1.55 4.57
C GLY A 168 -2.29 -0.87 5.71
N GLY A 169 -2.16 -1.46 6.98
CA GLY A 169 -2.67 -2.78 7.37
C GLY A 169 -4.19 -3.01 7.35
N ARG A 170 -4.54 -4.14 7.97
CA ARG A 170 -5.91 -4.70 7.94
C ARG A 170 -7.00 -3.69 8.29
N GLY A 171 -6.81 -2.89 9.33
CA GLY A 171 -7.82 -1.91 9.76
C GLY A 171 -8.02 -0.80 8.73
N LEU A 172 -6.97 -0.36 8.04
CA LEU A 172 -7.07 0.63 6.98
C LEU A 172 -7.76 0.04 5.74
N LEU A 173 -7.36 -1.16 5.31
CA LEU A 173 -8.01 -1.86 4.20
C LEU A 173 -9.49 -2.11 4.47
N ALA A 174 -9.85 -2.55 5.69
CA ALA A 174 -11.24 -2.73 6.07
C ALA A 174 -12.03 -1.40 5.95
N SER A 175 -11.47 -0.29 6.43
CA SER A 175 -12.14 1.01 6.32
C SER A 175 -12.33 1.46 4.85
N PHE A 176 -11.37 1.19 3.97
CA PHE A 176 -11.49 1.47 2.53
C PHE A 176 -12.54 0.57 1.87
N ALA A 177 -12.60 -0.71 2.25
CA ALA A 177 -13.61 -1.65 1.76
C ALA A 177 -15.03 -1.25 2.22
N ASP A 178 -15.19 -0.93 3.51
CA ASP A 178 -16.48 -0.50 4.08
C ASP A 178 -16.98 0.80 3.45
N ALA A 179 -16.06 1.69 3.07
CA ALA A 179 -16.38 2.92 2.36
C ALA A 179 -16.71 2.71 0.86
N GLY A 180 -16.51 1.51 0.32
CA GLY A 180 -16.80 1.18 -1.09
C GLY A 180 -15.90 1.93 -2.08
N VAL A 181 -14.67 2.28 -1.69
CA VAL A 181 -13.77 3.13 -2.48
C VAL A 181 -12.64 2.37 -3.17
N ILE A 182 -12.65 1.05 -3.11
CA ILE A 182 -11.65 0.19 -3.77
C ILE A 182 -12.19 -0.26 -5.12
N ASP A 183 -11.43 0.01 -6.18
CA ASP A 183 -11.75 -0.40 -7.55
C ASP A 183 -11.21 -1.79 -7.88
N GLU A 184 -10.07 -2.19 -7.28
CA GLU A 184 -9.40 -3.46 -7.56
C GLU A 184 -8.71 -4.03 -6.32
N TRP A 185 -8.77 -5.36 -6.19
CA TRP A 185 -8.07 -6.12 -5.16
C TRP A 185 -6.98 -6.98 -5.77
N ASP A 186 -5.72 -6.73 -5.42
CA ASP A 186 -4.57 -7.55 -5.74
C ASP A 186 -4.19 -8.39 -4.52
N VAL A 187 -4.61 -9.66 -4.49
CA VAL A 187 -4.39 -10.55 -3.36
C VAL A 187 -3.40 -11.63 -3.72
N THR A 188 -2.29 -11.69 -2.96
CA THR A 188 -1.36 -12.80 -3.02
C THR A 188 -1.70 -13.82 -1.93
N LEU A 189 -1.99 -15.05 -2.33
CA LEU A 189 -2.15 -16.17 -1.40
C LEU A 189 -0.81 -16.91 -1.28
N SER A 190 -0.18 -16.77 -0.12
CA SER A 190 1.07 -17.45 0.22
C SER A 190 0.79 -18.89 0.64
N GLY A 191 1.60 -19.85 0.19
CA GLY A 191 1.51 -21.23 0.63
C GLY A 191 1.92 -21.46 2.09
N LEU A 192 1.94 -20.45 2.94
CA LEU A 192 2.30 -20.55 4.35
C LEU A 192 1.04 -20.70 5.21
N ALA A 193 1.05 -21.67 6.15
CA ALA A 193 0.06 -21.80 7.22
C ALA A 193 0.81 -22.00 8.55
N GLY A 194 0.73 -21.04 9.46
CA GLY A 194 1.61 -20.96 10.62
C GLY A 194 3.09 -20.95 10.21
N SER A 195 3.84 -21.99 10.57
CA SER A 195 5.24 -22.20 10.17
C SER A 195 5.43 -23.21 9.04
N THR A 196 4.35 -23.81 8.53
CA THR A 196 4.41 -24.86 7.50
C THR A 196 4.17 -24.28 6.12
N ARG A 197 5.04 -24.64 5.15
CA ARG A 197 4.91 -24.24 3.75
C ARG A 197 4.31 -25.38 2.93
N PHE A 198 3.46 -24.98 1.99
CA PHE A 198 2.77 -25.84 1.02
C PHE A 198 3.03 -25.31 -0.39
N GLY A 199 3.13 -26.19 -1.36
CA GLY A 199 3.20 -25.86 -2.78
C GLY A 199 1.82 -25.77 -3.41
N VAL A 200 1.64 -24.87 -4.39
CA VAL A 200 0.43 -24.81 -5.21
C VAL A 200 0.37 -26.07 -6.07
N ALA A 201 -0.67 -26.88 -5.90
CA ALA A 201 -0.90 -28.09 -6.69
C ALA A 201 -1.92 -27.85 -7.81
N ASP A 202 -2.87 -26.93 -7.60
CA ASP A 202 -3.88 -26.57 -8.59
C ASP A 202 -4.51 -25.22 -8.24
N ALA A 203 -4.96 -24.47 -9.27
CA ALA A 203 -5.74 -23.26 -9.09
C ALA A 203 -6.62 -23.02 -10.33
N HIS A 204 -7.91 -22.79 -10.13
CA HIS A 204 -8.84 -22.42 -11.18
C HIS A 204 -9.94 -21.49 -10.66
N SER A 205 -10.57 -20.75 -11.55
CA SER A 205 -11.68 -19.86 -11.22
C SER A 205 -12.96 -20.32 -11.87
N GLU A 206 -14.07 -20.29 -11.13
CA GLU A 206 -15.41 -20.62 -11.63
C GLU A 206 -16.45 -19.83 -10.83
N ASP A 207 -17.44 -19.28 -11.50
CA ASP A 207 -18.58 -18.54 -10.90
C ASP A 207 -18.19 -17.47 -9.88
N GLY A 208 -17.08 -16.77 -10.12
CA GLY A 208 -16.58 -15.71 -9.21
C GLY A 208 -15.77 -16.22 -8.02
N PHE A 209 -15.53 -17.53 -7.94
CA PHE A 209 -14.68 -18.16 -6.92
C PHE A 209 -13.33 -18.52 -7.50
N LEU A 210 -12.29 -18.40 -6.67
CA LEU A 210 -10.96 -18.97 -6.93
C LEU A 210 -10.77 -20.21 -6.07
N PHE A 211 -10.72 -21.37 -6.73
CA PHE A 211 -10.44 -22.65 -6.09
C PHE A 211 -8.94 -22.92 -6.12
N THR A 212 -8.38 -23.19 -4.95
CA THR A 212 -6.94 -23.48 -4.83
C THR A 212 -6.70 -24.74 -4.05
N ARG A 213 -5.76 -25.55 -4.50
CA ARG A 213 -5.30 -26.77 -3.82
C ARG A 213 -3.82 -26.67 -3.55
N PHE A 214 -3.46 -26.78 -2.29
CA PHE A 214 -2.08 -26.78 -1.84
C PHE A 214 -1.72 -28.15 -1.25
N THR A 215 -0.51 -28.61 -1.50
CA THR A 215 0.01 -29.86 -0.96
C THR A 215 1.31 -29.60 -0.21
N ARG A 216 1.55 -30.38 0.84
CA ARG A 216 2.86 -30.38 1.50
C ARG A 216 3.87 -30.99 0.57
N ASP A 217 4.98 -30.30 0.37
CA ASP A 217 6.14 -30.88 -0.29
C ASP A 217 6.66 -32.02 0.61
N GLY A 218 6.87 -33.21 0.03
CA GLY A 218 7.28 -34.42 0.75
C GLY A 218 8.71 -34.41 1.23
#